data_aa48096ea0a037a705791004385b06dd
#
_entry.id   aa48096ea0a037a705791004385b06dd
#
_cell.length_a   1.000
_cell.length_b   1.000
_cell.length_c   1.000
_cell.angle_alpha   90.00
_cell.angle_beta   90.00
_cell.angle_gamma   90.00
#
_symmetry.space_group_name_H-M   'P 1'
#
loop_
_entity.id
_entity.type
_entity.pdbx_description
1 polymer ?
#
loop_
_entity_poly.entity_id
_entity_poly.type
_entity_poly.pdbx_seq_one_letter_code
_entity_poly.pdbx_strand_id
1 'polypeptide(L)'
;MPGYDPNNIFAKILRGELPSYKVYEDDKAFAFLDIMPRAPGHTLILPKAPARNILDVNPDDLAHVMKVAQKIAQAAMKAFDAEGITVQQFNESAGGQVVFHLHVHVIPRHAGVALKAPASFKEAPDVLAAHAERLKAAL
;
A
#
# COMPACT_ATOMS: atom_id res chain seq x y z
N MET A 1 13.97 -18.56 -7.64
CA MET A 1 13.48 -17.17 -7.42
C MET A 1 14.61 -16.34 -6.86
N PRO A 2 14.84 -15.10 -7.32
CA PRO A 2 15.84 -14.22 -6.74
C PRO A 2 15.59 -13.97 -5.26
N GLY A 3 16.67 -13.70 -4.51
CA GLY A 3 16.56 -13.33 -3.11
C GLY A 3 16.02 -11.89 -2.93
N TYR A 4 15.82 -11.52 -1.67
CA TYR A 4 15.40 -10.17 -1.31
C TYR A 4 16.54 -9.17 -1.53
N ASP A 5 16.25 -8.08 -2.24
CA ASP A 5 17.18 -6.97 -2.43
C ASP A 5 16.86 -5.86 -1.42
N PRO A 6 17.75 -5.59 -0.42
CA PRO A 6 17.51 -4.55 0.57
C PRO A 6 17.62 -3.12 0.02
N ASN A 7 17.99 -2.96 -1.24
CA ASN A 7 18.08 -1.65 -1.89
C ASN A 7 16.80 -1.27 -2.65
N ASN A 8 15.73 -2.04 -2.51
CA ASN A 8 14.45 -1.66 -3.10
C ASN A 8 13.90 -0.40 -2.41
N ILE A 9 13.07 0.37 -3.13
CA ILE A 9 12.60 1.68 -2.64
C ILE A 9 11.72 1.57 -1.40
N PHE A 10 10.98 0.49 -1.21
CA PHE A 10 10.14 0.31 -0.02
C PHE A 10 10.97 -0.03 1.22
N ALA A 11 12.05 -0.81 1.06
CA ALA A 11 13.00 -1.01 2.15
C ALA A 11 13.63 0.32 2.58
N LYS A 12 13.95 1.19 1.63
CA LYS A 12 14.48 2.53 1.92
C LYS A 12 13.46 3.40 2.67
N ILE A 13 12.18 3.31 2.30
CA ILE A 13 11.10 4.01 3.04
C ILE A 13 11.03 3.48 4.47
N LEU A 14 11.08 2.16 4.67
CA LEU A 14 11.04 1.56 6.00
C LEU A 14 12.21 1.99 6.88
N ARG A 15 13.39 2.22 6.29
CA ARG A 15 14.57 2.71 7.01
C ARG A 15 14.59 4.23 7.21
N GLY A 16 13.60 4.95 6.69
CA GLY A 16 13.56 6.42 6.76
C GLY A 16 14.49 7.13 5.79
N GLU A 17 15.05 6.43 4.80
CA GLU A 17 15.93 7.02 3.78
C GLU A 17 15.17 7.75 2.68
N LEU A 18 13.90 7.42 2.48
CA LEU A 18 13.00 8.09 1.54
C LEU A 18 11.73 8.51 2.27
N PRO A 19 11.14 9.66 1.91
CA PRO A 19 9.90 10.11 2.52
C PRO A 19 8.71 9.27 2.08
N SER A 20 7.64 9.28 2.90
CA SER A 20 6.37 8.66 2.56
C SER A 20 5.22 9.41 3.26
N TYR A 21 4.01 9.23 2.74
CA TYR A 21 2.79 9.74 3.37
C TYR A 21 2.20 8.64 4.23
N LYS A 22 2.76 8.47 5.42
CA LYS A 22 2.41 7.41 6.36
C LYS A 22 0.96 7.55 6.81
N VAL A 23 0.23 6.44 6.82
CA VAL A 23 -1.16 6.34 7.27
C VAL A 23 -1.25 5.55 8.57
N TYR A 24 -0.45 4.50 8.72
CA TYR A 24 -0.48 3.59 9.86
C TYR A 24 0.88 2.93 10.04
N GLU A 25 1.22 2.65 11.29
CA GLU A 25 2.44 1.91 11.61
C GLU A 25 2.26 1.18 12.93
N ASP A 26 2.72 -0.07 12.99
CA ASP A 26 2.93 -0.81 14.23
C ASP A 26 4.31 -1.48 14.20
N ASP A 27 4.59 -2.38 15.14
CA ASP A 27 5.90 -3.03 15.23
C ASP A 27 6.17 -4.00 14.07
N LYS A 28 5.15 -4.43 13.31
CA LYS A 28 5.28 -5.42 12.22
C LYS A 28 4.86 -4.92 10.86
N ALA A 29 4.09 -3.85 10.77
CA ALA A 29 3.52 -3.36 9.51
C ALA A 29 3.66 -1.86 9.36
N PHE A 30 3.70 -1.42 8.10
CA PHE A 30 3.78 -0.02 7.73
C PHE A 30 2.85 0.23 6.54
N ALA A 31 2.03 1.27 6.61
CA ALA A 31 1.11 1.63 5.54
C ALA A 31 1.29 3.09 5.14
N PHE A 32 1.36 3.33 3.83
CA PHE A 32 1.53 4.67 3.27
C PHE A 32 0.80 4.79 1.93
N LEU A 33 0.53 6.03 1.52
CA LEU A 33 -0.13 6.27 0.26
C LEU A 33 0.79 6.00 -0.93
N ASP A 34 0.23 5.42 -1.98
CA ASP A 34 0.89 5.36 -3.29
C ASP A 34 0.93 6.78 -3.87
N ILE A 35 2.13 7.28 -4.21
CA ILE A 35 2.29 8.61 -4.79
C ILE A 35 1.83 8.69 -6.25
N MET A 36 1.63 7.53 -6.87
CA MET A 36 1.03 7.39 -8.20
C MET A 36 -0.28 6.61 -8.09
N PRO A 37 -1.30 7.19 -7.41
CA PRO A 37 -2.49 6.46 -7.06
C PRO A 37 -3.33 6.13 -8.29
N ARG A 38 -3.89 4.92 -8.30
CA ARG A 38 -4.86 4.52 -9.31
C ARG A 38 -6.27 5.03 -9.01
N ALA A 39 -6.49 5.45 -7.77
CA ALA A 39 -7.66 6.18 -7.30
C ALA A 39 -7.27 6.96 -6.03
N PRO A 40 -8.00 8.03 -5.67
CA PRO A 40 -7.75 8.74 -4.41
C PRO A 40 -7.79 7.79 -3.21
N GLY A 41 -6.78 7.87 -2.34
CA GLY A 41 -6.71 7.01 -1.15
C GLY A 41 -6.04 5.66 -1.36
N HIS A 42 -5.50 5.39 -2.54
CA HIS A 42 -4.73 4.18 -2.84
C HIS A 42 -3.59 4.02 -1.83
N THR A 43 -3.67 2.99 -0.99
CA THR A 43 -2.75 2.75 0.12
C THR A 43 -2.00 1.44 -0.09
N LEU A 44 -0.74 1.42 0.32
CA LEU A 44 0.13 0.25 0.30
C LEU A 44 0.42 -0.18 1.73
N ILE A 45 0.29 -1.48 2.01
CA ILE A 45 0.58 -2.05 3.32
C ILE A 45 1.71 -3.05 3.17
N LEU A 46 2.78 -2.86 3.93
CA LEU A 46 3.96 -3.72 3.91
C LEU A 46 4.21 -4.37 5.25
N PRO A 47 4.80 -5.58 5.28
CA PRO A 47 5.47 -6.06 6.47
C PRO A 47 6.79 -5.30 6.66
N LYS A 48 7.20 -5.05 7.91
CA LYS A 48 8.53 -4.48 8.19
C LYS A 48 9.63 -5.51 7.96
N ALA A 49 9.33 -6.79 8.14
CA ALA A 49 10.25 -7.87 7.84
C ALA A 49 10.57 -7.90 6.34
N PRO A 50 11.83 -8.20 5.97
CA PRO A 50 12.21 -8.31 4.57
C PRO A 50 11.56 -9.54 3.93
N ALA A 51 10.65 -9.30 2.99
CA ALA A 51 10.01 -10.33 2.18
C ALA A 51 9.84 -9.80 0.77
N ARG A 52 10.24 -10.60 -0.22
CA ARG A 52 10.16 -10.21 -1.63
C ARG A 52 8.70 -10.16 -2.09
N ASN A 53 7.93 -11.20 -1.75
CA ASN A 53 6.51 -11.30 -2.10
C ASN A 53 5.84 -12.42 -1.29
N ILE A 54 4.67 -12.88 -1.72
CA ILE A 54 3.91 -13.90 -1.00
C ILE A 54 4.62 -15.27 -0.96
N LEU A 55 5.57 -15.50 -1.87
CA LEU A 55 6.23 -16.80 -1.99
C LEU A 55 7.30 -17.04 -0.90
N ASP A 56 7.84 -15.97 -0.31
CA ASP A 56 8.90 -16.08 0.71
C ASP A 56 8.55 -15.45 2.07
N VAL A 57 7.39 -14.81 2.19
CA VAL A 57 6.99 -14.17 3.45
C VAL A 57 6.66 -15.21 4.53
N ASN A 58 6.99 -14.88 5.78
CA ASN A 58 6.52 -15.65 6.93
C ASN A 58 4.98 -15.57 6.99
N PRO A 59 4.26 -16.70 7.11
CA PRO A 59 2.78 -16.69 7.14
C PRO A 59 2.17 -15.82 8.24
N ASP A 60 2.82 -15.69 9.39
CA ASP A 60 2.33 -14.84 10.47
C ASP A 60 2.43 -13.36 10.11
N ASP A 61 3.52 -12.97 9.41
CA ASP A 61 3.68 -11.61 8.92
C ASP A 61 2.66 -11.29 7.81
N LEU A 62 2.39 -12.24 6.94
CA LEU A 62 1.35 -12.10 5.91
C LEU A 62 -0.03 -11.92 6.55
N ALA A 63 -0.36 -12.72 7.57
CA ALA A 63 -1.62 -12.60 8.29
C ALA A 63 -1.76 -11.22 8.94
N HIS A 64 -0.68 -10.70 9.53
CA HIS A 64 -0.68 -9.39 10.16
C HIS A 64 -0.89 -8.27 9.14
N VAL A 65 -0.21 -8.32 8.01
CA VAL A 65 -0.39 -7.36 6.90
C VAL A 65 -1.84 -7.36 6.42
N MET A 66 -2.47 -8.53 6.30
CA MET A 66 -3.87 -8.62 5.87
C MET A 66 -4.83 -8.05 6.92
N LYS A 67 -4.55 -8.22 8.21
CA LYS A 67 -5.33 -7.58 9.27
C LYS A 67 -5.26 -6.06 9.18
N VAL A 68 -4.07 -5.51 8.92
CA VAL A 68 -3.89 -4.07 8.73
C VAL A 68 -4.60 -3.60 7.45
N ALA A 69 -4.50 -4.38 6.37
CA ALA A 69 -5.21 -4.08 5.12
C ALA A 69 -6.73 -3.97 5.34
N GLN A 70 -7.31 -4.83 6.17
CA GLN A 70 -8.73 -4.76 6.54
C GLN A 70 -9.05 -3.45 7.26
N LYS A 71 -8.22 -3.04 8.23
CA LYS A 71 -8.40 -1.76 8.94
C LYS A 71 -8.35 -0.58 7.98
N ILE A 72 -7.38 -0.57 7.09
CA ILE A 72 -7.22 0.49 6.09
C ILE A 72 -8.41 0.52 5.13
N ALA A 73 -8.89 -0.65 4.69
CA ALA A 73 -10.06 -0.75 3.82
C ALA A 73 -11.32 -0.17 4.50
N GLN A 74 -11.53 -0.50 5.76
CA GLN A 74 -12.66 0.04 6.53
C GLN A 74 -12.55 1.57 6.69
N ALA A 75 -11.35 2.07 6.98
CA ALA A 75 -11.09 3.50 7.08
C ALA A 75 -11.32 4.20 5.73
N ALA A 76 -10.88 3.60 4.64
CA ALA A 76 -11.01 4.16 3.30
C ALA A 76 -12.47 4.28 2.85
N MET A 77 -13.32 3.32 3.21
CA MET A 77 -14.75 3.42 2.94
C MET A 77 -15.36 4.69 3.54
N LYS A 78 -14.96 5.04 4.76
CA LYS A 78 -15.43 6.25 5.43
C LYS A 78 -14.75 7.50 4.89
N ALA A 79 -13.42 7.48 4.80
CA ALA A 79 -12.62 8.66 4.47
C ALA A 79 -12.89 9.18 3.06
N PHE A 80 -13.19 8.30 2.11
CA PHE A 80 -13.40 8.65 0.71
C PHE A 80 -14.83 8.44 0.24
N ASP A 81 -15.75 8.15 1.15
CA ASP A 81 -17.14 7.85 0.83
C ASP A 81 -17.20 6.80 -0.30
N ALA A 82 -16.38 5.78 -0.18
CA ALA A 82 -16.21 4.77 -1.22
C ALA A 82 -17.37 3.79 -1.23
N GLU A 83 -17.67 3.24 -2.41
CA GLU A 83 -18.73 2.25 -2.61
C GLU A 83 -18.17 0.80 -2.60
N GLY A 84 -16.86 0.66 -2.68
CA GLY A 84 -16.19 -0.64 -2.63
C GLY A 84 -14.69 -0.49 -2.48
N ILE A 85 -14.02 -1.62 -2.34
CA ILE A 85 -12.57 -1.69 -2.18
C ILE A 85 -12.03 -2.75 -3.14
N THR A 86 -10.96 -2.42 -3.85
CA THR A 86 -10.14 -3.40 -4.56
C THR A 86 -8.89 -3.67 -3.75
N VAL A 87 -8.60 -4.95 -3.49
CA VAL A 87 -7.36 -5.40 -2.86
C VAL A 87 -6.56 -6.17 -3.89
N GLN A 88 -5.28 -5.82 -4.06
CA GLN A 88 -4.38 -6.45 -5.02
C GLN A 88 -3.03 -6.74 -4.40
N GLN A 89 -2.39 -7.82 -4.85
CA GLN A 89 -1.04 -8.17 -4.46
C GLN A 89 -0.40 -8.94 -5.61
N PHE A 90 0.84 -8.61 -5.99
CA PHE A 90 1.50 -9.15 -7.17
C PHE A 90 2.81 -9.84 -6.79
N ASN A 91 3.13 -10.96 -7.47
CA ASN A 91 4.28 -11.79 -7.16
C ASN A 91 5.09 -12.06 -8.41
N GLU A 92 6.34 -11.62 -8.43
CA GLU A 92 7.29 -11.66 -9.54
C GLU A 92 6.84 -10.82 -10.74
N SER A 93 7.76 -10.51 -11.63
CA SER A 93 7.48 -9.65 -12.79
C SER A 93 6.37 -10.21 -13.68
N ALA A 94 6.35 -11.52 -13.88
CA ALA A 94 5.30 -12.17 -14.68
C ALA A 94 3.91 -12.04 -14.02
N GLY A 95 3.85 -11.87 -12.72
CA GLY A 95 2.61 -11.64 -11.97
C GLY A 95 2.26 -10.16 -11.81
N GLY A 96 3.06 -9.25 -12.36
CA GLY A 96 2.82 -7.81 -12.32
C GLY A 96 3.54 -7.06 -11.21
N GLN A 97 4.45 -7.71 -10.47
CA GLN A 97 5.23 -7.05 -9.42
C GLN A 97 6.29 -6.13 -10.02
N VAL A 98 6.37 -4.90 -9.48
CA VAL A 98 7.33 -3.88 -9.92
C VAL A 98 8.33 -3.55 -8.82
N VAL A 99 7.88 -3.38 -7.58
CA VAL A 99 8.75 -3.17 -6.41
C VAL A 99 8.83 -4.48 -5.63
N PHE A 100 10.06 -4.93 -5.35
CA PHE A 100 10.30 -6.28 -4.81
C PHE A 100 10.46 -6.29 -3.29
N HIS A 101 9.52 -5.66 -2.62
CA HIS A 101 9.17 -5.82 -1.22
C HIS A 101 7.67 -6.07 -1.17
N LEU A 102 7.24 -7.12 -0.47
CA LEU A 102 5.82 -7.49 -0.37
C LEU A 102 4.98 -6.28 0.03
N HIS A 103 3.94 -6.02 -0.73
CA HIS A 103 2.97 -4.98 -0.40
C HIS A 103 1.59 -5.34 -0.91
N VAL A 104 0.58 -4.98 -0.12
CA VAL A 104 -0.83 -5.18 -0.46
C VAL A 104 -1.40 -3.81 -0.79
N HIS A 105 -2.05 -3.72 -1.95
CA HIS A 105 -2.76 -2.52 -2.40
C HIS A 105 -4.18 -2.54 -1.84
N VAL A 106 -4.61 -1.42 -1.26
CA VAL A 106 -6.00 -1.16 -0.90
C VAL A 106 -6.44 0.07 -1.65
N ILE A 107 -7.44 -0.07 -2.52
CA ILE A 107 -7.86 0.98 -3.45
C ILE A 107 -9.35 1.24 -3.27
N PRO A 108 -9.74 2.45 -2.80
CA PRO A 108 -11.15 2.84 -2.73
C PRO A 108 -11.77 2.92 -4.14
N ARG A 109 -12.99 2.42 -4.28
CA ARG A 109 -13.66 2.37 -5.58
C ARG A 109 -15.00 3.09 -5.54
N HIS A 110 -15.35 3.71 -6.65
CA HIS A 110 -16.68 4.32 -6.88
C HIS A 110 -17.29 3.75 -8.15
N ALA A 111 -18.60 3.50 -8.12
CA ALA A 111 -19.32 2.92 -9.26
C ALA A 111 -19.16 3.81 -10.50
N GLY A 112 -18.85 3.18 -11.63
CA GLY A 112 -18.67 3.89 -12.90
C GLY A 112 -17.33 4.61 -13.05
N VAL A 113 -16.45 4.59 -12.06
CA VAL A 113 -15.13 5.22 -12.11
C VAL A 113 -14.06 4.14 -12.31
N ALA A 114 -13.40 4.17 -13.46
CA ALA A 114 -12.31 3.24 -13.76
C ALA A 114 -11.04 3.60 -12.99
N LEU A 115 -10.23 2.60 -12.66
CA LEU A 115 -8.89 2.82 -12.11
C LEU A 115 -7.98 3.46 -13.17
N LYS A 116 -7.13 4.39 -12.76
CA LYS A 116 -6.03 4.85 -13.60
C LYS A 116 -5.07 3.68 -13.87
N ALA A 117 -4.41 3.72 -15.02
CA ALA A 117 -3.36 2.75 -15.31
C ALA A 117 -2.24 2.84 -14.26
N PRO A 118 -1.56 1.73 -13.92
CA PRO A 118 -0.48 1.75 -12.95
C PRO A 118 0.61 2.75 -13.35
N ALA A 119 1.13 3.52 -12.40
CA ALA A 119 2.23 4.48 -12.56
C ALA A 119 2.00 5.51 -13.67
N SER A 120 0.75 5.85 -13.97
CA SER A 120 0.39 6.77 -15.06
C SER A 120 0.15 8.21 -14.60
N PHE A 121 0.02 8.44 -13.29
CA PHE A 121 -0.34 9.74 -12.73
C PHE A 121 0.37 9.92 -11.37
N LYS A 122 1.04 11.05 -11.20
CA LYS A 122 1.66 11.41 -9.93
C LYS A 122 0.81 12.48 -9.23
N GLU A 123 0.34 12.17 -8.04
CA GLU A 123 -0.52 13.08 -7.27
C GLU A 123 0.30 14.21 -6.64
N ALA A 124 -0.31 15.38 -6.45
CA ALA A 124 0.31 16.53 -5.80
C ALA A 124 0.58 16.25 -4.32
N PRO A 125 1.72 16.72 -3.76
CA PRO A 125 2.06 16.47 -2.36
C PRO A 125 1.04 16.95 -1.35
N ASP A 126 0.40 18.10 -1.57
CA ASP A 126 -0.62 18.65 -0.67
C ASP A 126 -1.90 17.80 -0.67
N VAL A 127 -2.27 17.23 -1.81
CA VAL A 127 -3.41 16.31 -1.94
C VAL A 127 -3.10 15.01 -1.20
N LEU A 128 -1.91 14.44 -1.39
CA LEU A 128 -1.48 13.24 -0.68
C LEU A 128 -1.47 13.44 0.84
N ALA A 129 -0.94 14.57 1.31
CA ALA A 129 -0.92 14.90 2.73
C ALA A 129 -2.36 14.97 3.30
N ALA A 130 -3.27 15.61 2.58
CA ALA A 130 -4.68 15.71 2.99
C ALA A 130 -5.36 14.32 3.01
N HIS A 131 -5.11 13.48 2.01
CA HIS A 131 -5.66 12.12 1.97
C HIS A 131 -5.12 11.26 3.12
N ALA A 132 -3.84 11.37 3.45
CA ALA A 132 -3.26 10.67 4.60
C ALA A 132 -3.95 11.07 5.91
N GLU A 133 -4.20 12.37 6.11
CA GLU A 133 -4.90 12.85 7.31
C GLU A 133 -6.35 12.33 7.37
N ARG A 134 -7.05 12.30 6.24
CA ARG A 134 -8.41 11.75 6.17
C ARG A 134 -8.46 10.27 6.57
N LEU A 135 -7.51 9.47 6.09
CA LEU A 135 -7.40 8.05 6.46
C LEU A 135 -7.08 7.88 7.95
N LYS A 136 -6.11 8.62 8.47
CA LYS A 136 -5.76 8.57 9.89
C LYS A 136 -6.95 8.90 10.78
N ALA A 137 -7.73 9.91 10.41
CA ALA A 137 -8.91 10.32 11.18
C ALA A 137 -10.02 9.25 11.19
N ALA A 138 -10.04 8.37 10.21
CA ALA A 138 -11.05 7.30 10.08
C ALA A 138 -10.59 5.96 10.69
N LEU A 139 -9.34 5.85 11.11
CA LEU A 139 -8.80 4.63 11.73
C LEU A 139 -9.31 4.41 13.16
#